data_828bca674d653631a3cc2a73dd27940a
#
_entry.id   828bca674d653631a3cc2a73dd27940a
#
_cell.length_a   1.000
_cell.length_b   1.000
_cell.length_c   1.000
_cell.angle_alpha   90.00
_cell.angle_beta   90.00
_cell.angle_gamma   90.00
#
_symmetry.space_group_name_H-M   'P 1'
#
loop_
_entity.id
_entity.type
_entity.pdbx_description
1 polymer ?
#
loop_
_entity_poly.entity_id
_entity_poly.type
_entity_poly.pdbx_seq_one_letter_code
_entity_poly.pdbx_strand_id
1 'polypeptide(L)'
;FAVIGSTDPRKNTVNIIQGFSRLHQIYKGKVSELKLAIVGPKHWGSKQIETALEQANEECDIVEIGYVPDDEMHALVKHSTGVLMPSIYEGFGIPLALAQSYGIPTLTSCNSSLVEVTEANTIYANPDNLDSLALGMYQLLQKPSIQNRPIEDDWLNYTRDLINLHLQETKNITLENTKIPKVA
;
A
#
# COMPACT_ATOMS: atom_id res chain seq x y z
N PHE A 1 -9.60 8.56 1.00
CA PHE A 1 -8.61 7.54 0.64
C PHE A 1 -7.21 8.12 0.64
N ALA A 2 -6.21 7.27 0.90
CA ALA A 2 -4.80 7.64 0.80
C ALA A 2 -4.08 6.81 -0.29
N VAL A 3 -3.28 7.50 -1.11
CA VAL A 3 -2.30 6.92 -2.04
C VAL A 3 -0.93 7.31 -1.56
N ILE A 4 -0.08 6.33 -1.27
CA ILE A 4 1.22 6.56 -0.66
C ILE A 4 2.31 6.05 -1.60
N GLY A 5 3.20 6.95 -1.99
CA GLY A 5 4.33 6.64 -2.83
C GLY A 5 4.77 7.82 -3.67
N SER A 6 5.85 7.63 -4.39
CA SER A 6 6.32 8.62 -5.36
C SER A 6 5.45 8.61 -6.64
N THR A 7 5.65 9.61 -7.50
CA THR A 7 5.03 9.67 -8.83
C THR A 7 5.58 8.63 -9.83
N ASP A 8 6.23 7.57 -9.35
CA ASP A 8 6.70 6.44 -10.17
C ASP A 8 5.53 5.80 -10.93
N PRO A 9 5.61 5.64 -12.26
CA PRO A 9 4.56 5.03 -13.07
C PRO A 9 4.11 3.65 -12.58
N ARG A 10 5.01 2.87 -11.95
CA ARG A 10 4.68 1.55 -11.39
C ARG A 10 3.63 1.62 -10.28
N LYS A 11 3.53 2.76 -9.58
CA LYS A 11 2.54 3.01 -8.52
C LYS A 11 1.13 3.24 -9.07
N ASN A 12 1.01 3.41 -10.38
CA ASN A 12 -0.27 3.51 -11.09
C ASN A 12 -1.17 4.70 -10.66
N THR A 13 -0.56 5.76 -10.17
CA THR A 13 -1.27 6.94 -9.61
C THR A 13 -2.21 7.58 -10.64
N VAL A 14 -1.84 7.58 -11.92
CA VAL A 14 -2.70 8.10 -13.01
C VAL A 14 -4.02 7.34 -13.08
N ASN A 15 -3.98 6.01 -13.12
CA ASN A 15 -5.21 5.20 -13.16
C ASN A 15 -5.99 5.27 -11.84
N ILE A 16 -5.32 5.50 -10.71
CA ILE A 16 -6.02 5.75 -9.44
C ILE A 16 -6.83 7.03 -9.51
N ILE A 17 -6.27 8.13 -10.00
CA ILE A 17 -6.96 9.41 -10.19
C ILE A 17 -8.15 9.24 -11.15
N GLN A 18 -7.93 8.62 -12.30
CA GLN A 18 -8.98 8.37 -13.28
C GLN A 18 -10.06 7.42 -12.75
N GLY A 19 -9.68 6.38 -12.01
CA GLY A 19 -10.60 5.46 -11.33
C GLY A 19 -11.43 6.16 -10.25
N PHE A 20 -10.83 7.12 -9.53
CA PHE A 20 -11.52 7.95 -8.56
C PHE A 20 -12.53 8.90 -9.22
N SER A 21 -12.15 9.52 -10.34
CA SER A 21 -13.08 10.30 -11.17
C SER A 21 -14.23 9.41 -11.70
N ARG A 22 -13.93 8.19 -12.13
CA ARG A 22 -14.91 7.22 -12.57
C ARG A 22 -15.86 6.79 -11.47
N LEU A 23 -15.38 6.63 -10.24
CA LEU A 23 -16.17 6.37 -9.05
C LEU A 23 -17.22 7.48 -8.84
N HIS A 24 -16.84 8.75 -8.92
CA HIS A 24 -17.76 9.89 -8.78
C HIS A 24 -18.80 9.92 -9.89
N GLN A 25 -18.43 9.56 -11.12
CA GLN A 25 -19.38 9.47 -12.24
C GLN A 25 -20.45 8.39 -12.03
N ILE A 26 -20.03 7.17 -11.58
CA ILE A 26 -20.92 6.02 -11.43
C ILE A 26 -21.79 6.16 -10.17
N TYR A 27 -21.22 6.60 -9.06
CA TYR A 27 -21.86 6.63 -7.75
C TYR A 27 -22.19 8.04 -7.28
N LYS A 28 -22.55 8.91 -8.23
CA LYS A 28 -22.88 10.31 -8.01
C LYS A 28 -23.81 10.51 -6.81
N GLY A 29 -23.46 11.45 -5.93
CA GLY A 29 -24.22 11.76 -4.71
C GLY A 29 -24.01 10.78 -3.53
N LYS A 30 -23.37 9.62 -3.74
CA LYS A 30 -23.02 8.68 -2.66
C LYS A 30 -21.60 8.84 -2.14
N VAL A 31 -20.75 9.51 -2.90
CA VAL A 31 -19.30 9.65 -2.64
C VAL A 31 -18.85 11.11 -2.68
N SER A 32 -19.78 12.07 -2.63
CA SER A 32 -19.51 13.50 -2.77
C SER A 32 -18.53 14.08 -1.72
N GLU A 33 -18.49 13.49 -0.53
CA GLU A 33 -17.57 13.93 0.54
C GLU A 33 -16.26 13.15 0.56
N LEU A 34 -16.09 12.20 -0.36
CA LEU A 34 -14.90 11.37 -0.40
C LEU A 34 -13.74 12.13 -1.00
N LYS A 35 -12.60 12.11 -0.30
CA LYS A 35 -11.35 12.77 -0.74
C LYS A 35 -10.29 11.74 -1.10
N LEU A 36 -9.44 12.11 -2.05
CA LEU A 36 -8.25 11.36 -2.42
C LEU A 36 -6.99 12.14 -2.05
N ALA A 37 -6.24 11.67 -1.09
CA ALA A 37 -4.95 12.25 -0.68
C ALA A 37 -3.81 11.51 -1.38
N ILE A 38 -2.98 12.23 -2.14
CA ILE A 38 -1.79 11.70 -2.81
C ILE A 38 -0.57 12.17 -2.02
N VAL A 39 0.17 11.21 -1.46
CA VAL A 39 1.28 11.45 -0.54
C VAL A 39 2.55 10.86 -1.11
N GLY A 40 3.59 11.67 -1.17
CA GLY A 40 4.91 11.29 -1.62
C GLY A 40 5.58 12.35 -2.48
N PRO A 41 6.89 12.26 -2.65
CA PRO A 41 7.64 13.24 -3.42
C PRO A 41 7.31 13.17 -4.91
N LYS A 42 7.29 14.34 -5.55
CA LYS A 42 7.19 14.43 -7.01
C LYS A 42 8.51 14.00 -7.65
N HIS A 43 8.43 12.98 -8.49
CA HIS A 43 9.56 12.45 -9.25
C HIS A 43 9.17 12.25 -10.73
N TRP A 44 9.73 11.24 -11.36
CA TRP A 44 9.39 10.83 -12.71
C TRP A 44 7.88 10.54 -12.86
N GLY A 45 7.29 11.02 -13.95
CA GLY A 45 5.86 10.81 -14.21
C GLY A 45 4.93 11.90 -13.66
N SER A 46 5.45 12.95 -13.01
CA SER A 46 4.63 14.06 -12.49
C SER A 46 3.73 14.71 -13.53
N LYS A 47 4.21 14.86 -14.77
CA LYS A 47 3.44 15.47 -15.86
C LYS A 47 2.18 14.67 -16.22
N GLN A 48 2.24 13.35 -16.24
CA GLN A 48 1.08 12.49 -16.49
C GLN A 48 0.07 12.59 -15.35
N ILE A 49 0.54 12.72 -14.12
CA ILE A 49 -0.31 12.92 -12.95
C ILE A 49 -0.97 14.29 -13.00
N GLU A 50 -0.23 15.35 -13.31
CA GLU A 50 -0.77 16.70 -13.50
C GLU A 50 -1.88 16.70 -14.56
N THR A 51 -1.65 16.08 -15.72
CA THR A 51 -2.68 15.91 -16.75
C THR A 51 -3.90 15.15 -16.25
N ALA A 52 -3.70 14.08 -15.49
CA ALA A 52 -4.82 13.31 -14.93
C ALA A 52 -5.62 14.10 -13.90
N LEU A 53 -4.97 14.93 -13.09
CA LEU A 53 -5.61 15.86 -12.17
C LEU A 53 -6.43 16.93 -12.88
N GLU A 54 -5.88 17.54 -13.95
CA GLU A 54 -6.59 18.52 -14.77
C GLU A 54 -7.83 17.93 -15.47
N GLN A 55 -7.78 16.64 -15.81
CA GLN A 55 -8.87 15.91 -16.46
C GLN A 55 -9.85 15.27 -15.46
N ALA A 56 -9.53 15.29 -14.18
CA ALA A 56 -10.41 14.74 -13.16
C ALA A 56 -11.74 15.49 -13.13
N ASN A 57 -12.82 14.78 -12.77
CA ASN A 57 -14.13 15.39 -12.62
C ASN A 57 -14.06 16.51 -11.58
N GLU A 58 -14.68 17.66 -11.89
CA GLU A 58 -14.77 18.82 -10.99
C GLU A 58 -15.41 18.49 -9.64
N GLU A 59 -16.21 17.42 -9.57
CA GLU A 59 -16.79 16.92 -8.31
C GLU A 59 -15.78 16.13 -7.44
N CYS A 60 -14.56 15.86 -7.94
CA CYS A 60 -13.54 15.11 -7.21
C CYS A 60 -12.69 16.01 -6.34
N ASP A 61 -12.65 15.73 -5.04
CA ASP A 61 -11.73 16.40 -4.11
C ASP A 61 -10.44 15.58 -4.02
N ILE A 62 -9.42 16.00 -4.80
CA ILE A 62 -8.11 15.34 -4.87
C ILE A 62 -7.04 16.31 -4.36
N VAL A 63 -6.27 15.88 -3.35
CA VAL A 63 -5.26 16.71 -2.70
C VAL A 63 -3.88 16.07 -2.84
N GLU A 64 -2.95 16.78 -3.46
CA GLU A 64 -1.53 16.43 -3.45
C GLU A 64 -0.87 17.00 -2.19
N ILE A 65 -0.47 16.13 -1.26
CA ILE A 65 0.14 16.54 0.01
C ILE A 65 1.67 16.69 -0.14
N GLY A 66 2.28 15.91 -1.04
CA GLY A 66 3.73 15.85 -1.17
C GLY A 66 4.38 14.94 -0.14
N TYR A 67 5.66 15.17 0.16
CA TYR A 67 6.39 14.42 1.17
C TYR A 67 5.89 14.78 2.57
N VAL A 68 5.71 13.77 3.40
CA VAL A 68 5.41 13.93 4.83
C VAL A 68 6.39 13.09 5.65
N PRO A 69 6.72 13.51 6.90
CA PRO A 69 7.47 12.69 7.86
C PRO A 69 6.73 11.40 8.22
N ASP A 70 7.45 10.42 8.76
CA ASP A 70 6.89 9.08 9.06
C ASP A 70 5.72 9.13 10.06
N ASP A 71 5.80 9.96 11.09
CA ASP A 71 4.75 10.14 12.09
C ASP A 71 3.46 10.71 11.49
N GLU A 72 3.56 11.67 10.57
CA GLU A 72 2.43 12.21 9.82
C GLU A 72 1.88 11.18 8.83
N MET A 73 2.74 10.39 8.19
CA MET A 73 2.35 9.27 7.32
C MET A 73 1.53 8.25 8.10
N HIS A 74 2.00 7.84 9.27
CA HIS A 74 1.28 6.92 10.15
C HIS A 74 -0.09 7.47 10.57
N ALA A 75 -0.16 8.76 10.94
CA ALA A 75 -1.41 9.43 11.29
C ALA A 75 -2.38 9.45 10.09
N LEU A 76 -1.89 9.80 8.89
CA LEU A 76 -2.69 9.85 7.68
C LEU A 76 -3.26 8.47 7.33
N VAL A 77 -2.45 7.43 7.36
CA VAL A 77 -2.90 6.05 7.11
C VAL A 77 -3.96 5.65 8.13
N LYS A 78 -3.69 5.83 9.42
CA LYS A 78 -4.59 5.45 10.51
C LYS A 78 -5.95 6.13 10.44
N HIS A 79 -6.02 7.35 9.92
CA HIS A 79 -7.27 8.11 9.79
C HIS A 79 -7.90 8.04 8.38
N SER A 80 -7.30 7.29 7.47
CA SER A 80 -7.88 7.09 6.14
C SER A 80 -9.01 6.07 6.17
N THR A 81 -10.00 6.24 5.29
CA THR A 81 -11.06 5.25 5.05
C THR A 81 -10.52 4.00 4.35
N GLY A 82 -9.42 4.14 3.61
CA GLY A 82 -8.72 3.06 2.93
C GLY A 82 -7.47 3.54 2.23
N VAL A 83 -6.52 2.62 2.03
CA VAL A 83 -5.27 2.86 1.29
C VAL A 83 -5.36 2.20 -0.08
N LEU A 84 -5.05 2.98 -1.12
CA LEU A 84 -5.08 2.53 -2.52
C LEU A 84 -3.65 2.29 -3.02
N MET A 85 -3.37 1.07 -3.42
CA MET A 85 -2.07 0.67 -3.96
C MET A 85 -2.21 -0.37 -5.09
N PRO A 86 -3.01 -0.11 -6.14
CA PRO A 86 -3.14 -1.00 -7.29
C PRO A 86 -1.94 -0.84 -8.23
N SER A 87 -0.74 -1.07 -7.71
CA SER A 87 0.51 -0.93 -8.44
C SER A 87 0.63 -1.96 -9.56
N ILE A 88 1.35 -1.61 -10.62
CA ILE A 88 1.69 -2.53 -11.71
C ILE A 88 2.73 -3.55 -11.25
N TYR A 89 3.66 -3.12 -10.39
CA TYR A 89 4.70 -3.97 -9.81
C TYR A 89 5.22 -3.40 -8.49
N GLU A 90 5.44 -4.27 -7.51
CA GLU A 90 6.05 -3.94 -6.21
C GLU A 90 7.05 -4.99 -5.76
N GLY A 91 8.10 -4.53 -5.08
CA GLY A 91 9.05 -5.42 -4.42
C GLY A 91 8.53 -5.96 -3.09
N PHE A 92 7.77 -5.16 -2.32
CA PHE A 92 7.18 -5.55 -1.05
C PHE A 92 5.78 -4.95 -0.82
N GLY A 93 5.63 -3.62 -0.96
CA GLY A 93 4.37 -2.94 -0.68
C GLY A 93 4.28 -2.38 0.74
N ILE A 94 5.33 -1.67 1.20
CA ILE A 94 5.39 -1.09 2.55
C ILE A 94 4.12 -0.30 2.94
N PRO A 95 3.54 0.58 2.09
CA PRO A 95 2.33 1.29 2.46
C PRO A 95 1.13 0.35 2.68
N LEU A 96 1.08 -0.77 1.95
CA LEU A 96 0.04 -1.78 2.13
C LEU A 96 0.20 -2.48 3.48
N ALA A 97 1.42 -2.92 3.82
CA ALA A 97 1.74 -3.52 5.11
C ALA A 97 1.41 -2.57 6.28
N LEU A 98 1.74 -1.29 6.13
CA LEU A 98 1.42 -0.27 7.12
C LEU A 98 -0.11 -0.13 7.31
N ALA A 99 -0.89 -0.07 6.23
CA ALA A 99 -2.35 -0.01 6.33
C ALA A 99 -2.92 -1.26 7.01
N GLN A 100 -2.41 -2.44 6.67
CA GLN A 100 -2.82 -3.70 7.28
C GLN A 100 -2.52 -3.74 8.79
N SER A 101 -1.35 -3.25 9.22
CA SER A 101 -0.99 -3.20 10.65
C SER A 101 -1.95 -2.33 11.47
N TYR A 102 -2.58 -1.33 10.85
CA TYR A 102 -3.62 -0.51 11.47
C TYR A 102 -5.05 -1.04 11.25
N GLY A 103 -5.21 -2.16 10.56
CA GLY A 103 -6.54 -2.70 10.23
C GLY A 103 -7.31 -1.83 9.23
N ILE A 104 -6.61 -0.96 8.50
CA ILE A 104 -7.22 -0.09 7.49
C ILE A 104 -7.50 -0.89 6.22
N PRO A 105 -8.70 -0.81 5.66
CA PRO A 105 -9.02 -1.48 4.40
C PRO A 105 -8.11 -1.05 3.27
N THR A 106 -7.75 -1.99 2.39
CA THR A 106 -6.83 -1.73 1.30
C THR A 106 -7.41 -2.14 -0.05
N LEU A 107 -7.09 -1.40 -1.10
CA LEU A 107 -7.31 -1.78 -2.49
C LEU A 107 -5.96 -1.96 -3.17
N THR A 108 -5.74 -3.12 -3.77
CA THR A 108 -4.49 -3.44 -4.44
C THR A 108 -4.72 -4.25 -5.71
N SER A 109 -3.65 -4.48 -6.48
CA SER A 109 -3.64 -5.38 -7.62
C SER A 109 -3.24 -6.79 -7.18
N CYS A 110 -3.70 -7.80 -7.91
CA CYS A 110 -3.36 -9.21 -7.67
C CYS A 110 -2.07 -9.58 -8.44
N ASN A 111 -0.94 -8.97 -8.08
CA ASN A 111 0.34 -9.21 -8.73
C ASN A 111 1.53 -9.05 -7.78
N SER A 112 2.70 -9.50 -8.22
CA SER A 112 3.99 -9.38 -7.51
C SER A 112 3.90 -9.76 -6.02
N SER A 113 4.64 -9.08 -5.15
CA SER A 113 4.62 -9.29 -3.69
C SER A 113 3.31 -8.85 -3.01
N LEU A 114 2.46 -8.11 -3.70
CA LEU A 114 1.25 -7.54 -3.08
C LEU A 114 0.30 -8.62 -2.54
N VAL A 115 0.22 -9.77 -3.21
CA VAL A 115 -0.62 -10.91 -2.76
C VAL A 115 -0.09 -11.58 -1.50
N GLU A 116 1.20 -11.45 -1.20
CA GLU A 116 1.84 -12.02 -0.02
C GLU A 116 1.64 -11.14 1.22
N VAL A 117 1.47 -9.83 1.01
CA VAL A 117 1.33 -8.84 2.09
C VAL A 117 -0.13 -8.63 2.50
N THR A 118 -1.08 -9.07 1.65
CA THR A 118 -2.50 -8.79 1.85
C THR A 118 -3.17 -9.68 2.89
N GLU A 119 -4.14 -9.11 3.61
CA GLU A 119 -5.00 -9.78 4.58
C GLU A 119 -6.49 -9.74 4.16
N ALA A 120 -7.37 -10.26 5.02
CA ALA A 120 -8.81 -10.38 4.76
C ALA A 120 -9.54 -9.06 4.47
N ASN A 121 -8.97 -7.91 4.85
CA ASN A 121 -9.56 -6.58 4.64
C ASN A 121 -9.12 -5.94 3.32
N THR A 122 -8.65 -6.73 2.37
CA THR A 122 -8.18 -6.28 1.07
C THR A 122 -9.22 -6.48 -0.03
N ILE A 123 -9.29 -5.51 -0.93
CA ILE A 123 -10.02 -5.58 -2.20
C ILE A 123 -8.98 -5.65 -3.33
N TYR A 124 -9.15 -6.62 -4.23
CA TYR A 124 -8.32 -6.71 -5.43
C TYR A 124 -9.03 -6.08 -6.63
N ALA A 125 -8.30 -5.26 -7.37
CA ALA A 125 -8.78 -4.64 -8.59
C ALA A 125 -7.79 -4.85 -9.74
N ASN A 126 -8.29 -4.86 -10.96
CA ASN A 126 -7.43 -4.80 -12.15
C ASN A 126 -6.86 -3.38 -12.27
N PRO A 127 -5.52 -3.19 -12.19
CA PRO A 127 -4.89 -1.88 -12.19
C PRO A 127 -5.07 -1.11 -13.50
N ASP A 128 -5.34 -1.80 -14.62
CA ASP A 128 -5.51 -1.23 -15.95
C ASP A 128 -6.98 -0.99 -16.33
N ASN A 129 -7.92 -1.27 -15.42
CA ASN A 129 -9.35 -1.13 -15.68
C ASN A 129 -9.99 -0.14 -14.70
N LEU A 130 -10.40 1.02 -15.21
CA LEU A 130 -10.97 2.11 -14.41
C LEU A 130 -12.28 1.73 -13.73
N ASP A 131 -13.13 0.92 -14.35
CA ASP A 131 -14.38 0.45 -13.74
C ASP A 131 -14.09 -0.54 -12.61
N SER A 132 -13.07 -1.39 -12.75
CA SER A 132 -12.59 -2.28 -11.69
C SER A 132 -12.05 -1.49 -10.49
N LEU A 133 -11.26 -0.45 -10.74
CA LEU A 133 -10.75 0.43 -9.71
C LEU A 133 -11.89 1.18 -9.00
N ALA A 134 -12.82 1.77 -9.74
CA ALA A 134 -13.97 2.48 -9.19
C ALA A 134 -14.86 1.56 -8.34
N LEU A 135 -15.15 0.36 -8.83
CA LEU A 135 -15.92 -0.64 -8.08
C LEU A 135 -15.18 -1.05 -6.78
N GLY A 136 -13.88 -1.32 -6.88
CA GLY A 136 -13.06 -1.66 -5.73
C GLY A 136 -13.02 -0.56 -4.67
N MET A 137 -12.88 0.70 -5.08
CA MET A 137 -12.96 1.87 -4.20
C MET A 137 -14.34 1.98 -3.53
N TYR A 138 -15.43 1.73 -4.26
CA TYR A 138 -16.78 1.70 -3.70
C TYR A 138 -16.95 0.57 -2.68
N GLN A 139 -16.41 -0.61 -2.95
CA GLN A 139 -16.44 -1.74 -2.03
C GLN A 139 -15.63 -1.47 -0.74
N LEU A 140 -14.53 -0.71 -0.83
CA LEU A 140 -13.76 -0.29 0.34
C LEU A 140 -14.61 0.49 1.35
N LEU A 141 -15.55 1.34 0.89
CA LEU A 141 -16.44 2.10 1.76
C LEU A 141 -17.38 1.20 2.58
N GLN A 142 -17.57 -0.05 2.16
CA GLN A 142 -18.41 -1.02 2.86
C GLN A 142 -17.61 -1.88 3.85
N LYS A 143 -16.28 -1.76 3.85
CA LYS A 143 -15.40 -2.51 4.75
C LYS A 143 -15.26 -1.77 6.08
N PRO A 144 -15.48 -2.44 7.22
CA PRO A 144 -15.19 -1.82 8.51
C PRO A 144 -13.68 -1.63 8.67
N SER A 145 -13.28 -0.50 9.20
CA SER A 145 -11.93 -0.34 9.76
C SER A 145 -11.84 -1.18 11.04
N ILE A 146 -10.95 -2.15 11.08
CA ILE A 146 -10.73 -2.99 12.27
C ILE A 146 -9.74 -2.27 13.18
N GLN A 147 -10.21 -1.27 13.91
CA GLN A 147 -9.39 -0.33 14.70
C GLN A 147 -8.67 -0.93 15.92
N ASN A 148 -8.61 -2.23 16.13
CA ASN A 148 -8.11 -2.84 17.36
C ASN A 148 -7.08 -3.97 17.17
N ARG A 149 -6.15 -3.86 16.21
CA ARG A 149 -4.89 -4.60 16.37
C ARG A 149 -3.93 -3.74 17.18
N PRO A 150 -3.44 -4.20 18.35
CA PRO A 150 -2.22 -3.63 18.90
C PRO A 150 -1.17 -3.78 17.79
N ILE A 151 -0.49 -2.68 17.48
CA ILE A 151 0.74 -2.74 16.69
C ILE A 151 1.75 -3.43 17.62
N GLU A 152 1.66 -4.75 17.70
CA GLU A 152 2.79 -5.52 18.14
C GLU A 152 3.82 -5.31 17.04
N ASP A 153 5.02 -4.95 17.45
CA ASP A 153 6.19 -4.65 16.65
C ASP A 153 6.53 -5.83 15.71
N ASP A 154 5.72 -6.05 14.67
CA ASP A 154 5.94 -7.11 13.67
C ASP A 154 7.34 -6.99 13.06
N TRP A 155 7.84 -5.75 12.90
CA TRP A 155 9.22 -5.52 12.47
C TRP A 155 10.26 -5.92 13.50
N LEU A 156 10.01 -5.68 14.79
CA LEU A 156 10.90 -6.11 15.88
C LEU A 156 10.89 -7.63 16.02
N ASN A 157 9.73 -8.27 15.89
CA ASN A 157 9.60 -9.72 15.91
C ASN A 157 10.26 -10.33 14.66
N TYR A 158 9.99 -9.81 13.46
CA TYR A 158 10.62 -10.24 12.22
C TYR A 158 12.15 -10.07 12.26
N THR A 159 12.65 -8.94 12.75
CA THR A 159 14.09 -8.69 12.89
C THR A 159 14.71 -9.65 13.91
N ARG A 160 14.02 -9.91 15.02
CA ARG A 160 14.46 -10.89 16.04
C ARG A 160 14.54 -12.29 15.47
N ASP A 161 13.55 -12.70 14.68
CA ASP A 161 13.50 -14.02 14.05
C ASP A 161 14.59 -14.18 12.99
N LEU A 162 14.84 -13.17 12.17
CA LEU A 162 15.98 -13.14 11.24
C LEU A 162 17.32 -13.27 11.95
N ILE A 163 17.54 -12.51 13.03
CA ILE A 163 18.76 -12.60 13.84
C ILE A 163 18.91 -13.99 14.45
N ASN A 164 17.84 -14.56 14.97
CA ASN A 164 17.85 -15.89 15.56
C ASN A 164 18.16 -16.98 14.52
N LEU A 165 17.59 -16.91 13.32
CA LEU A 165 17.90 -17.81 12.21
C LEU A 165 19.37 -17.71 11.82
N HIS A 166 19.89 -16.50 11.67
CA HIS A 166 21.30 -16.27 11.32
C HIS A 166 22.25 -16.82 12.41
N LEU A 167 21.92 -16.61 13.67
CA LEU A 167 22.71 -17.15 14.79
C LEU A 167 22.66 -18.67 14.88
N GLN A 168 21.55 -19.32 14.50
CA GLN A 168 21.45 -20.78 14.43
C GLN A 168 22.28 -21.35 13.29
N GLU A 169 22.24 -20.75 12.11
CA GLU A 169 23.07 -21.13 10.97
C GLU A 169 24.55 -20.99 11.27
N THR A 170 24.96 -19.90 11.90
CA THR A 170 26.36 -19.66 12.28
C THR A 170 26.87 -20.70 13.30
N LYS A 171 26.03 -21.10 14.28
CA LYS A 171 26.35 -22.17 15.24
C LYS A 171 26.48 -23.52 14.56
N ASN A 172 25.64 -23.84 13.60
CA ASN A 172 25.68 -25.12 12.87
C ASN A 172 26.96 -25.19 11.99
N ILE A 173 27.34 -24.11 11.31
CA ILE A 173 28.58 -24.03 10.53
C ILE A 173 29.81 -24.21 11.44
N THR A 174 29.81 -23.63 12.63
CA THR A 174 30.92 -23.77 13.60
C THR A 174 31.03 -25.20 14.13
N LEU A 175 29.90 -25.91 14.35
CA LEU A 175 29.87 -27.28 14.79
C LEU A 175 30.32 -28.27 13.71
N GLU A 176 30.03 -28.00 12.44
CA GLU A 176 30.51 -28.84 11.32
C GLU A 176 32.01 -28.66 11.07
N ASN A 177 32.54 -27.44 11.22
CA ASN A 177 33.97 -27.16 11.04
C ASN A 177 34.84 -27.68 12.20
N THR A 178 34.29 -28.06 13.35
CA THR A 178 35.05 -28.66 14.44
C THR A 178 35.23 -30.20 14.31
N LYS A 179 34.64 -30.83 13.28
CA LYS A 179 34.85 -32.24 12.93
C LYS A 179 35.95 -32.39 11.86
N ILE A 180 37.12 -31.81 12.09
CA ILE A 180 38.31 -32.12 11.28
C ILE A 180 38.78 -33.55 11.69
N PRO A 181 38.83 -34.48 10.75
CA PRO A 181 39.38 -35.81 11.09
C PRO A 181 40.88 -35.62 11.42
N LYS A 182 41.31 -36.13 12.57
CA LYS A 182 42.72 -36.26 12.87
C LYS A 182 43.30 -37.21 11.84
N VAL A 183 44.12 -36.66 10.95
CA VAL A 183 44.94 -37.48 10.05
C VAL A 183 45.96 -38.19 10.89
N ALA A 184 45.94 -39.53 10.82
CA ALA A 184 46.92 -40.41 11.43
C ALA A 184 48.23 -40.39 10.63
#